data_c49563d4486931acd1f06bcbdbc99b38
#
_entry.id   c49563d4486931acd1f06bcbdbc99b38
#
_cell.length_a   1.000
_cell.length_b   1.000
_cell.length_c   1.000
_cell.angle_alpha   90.00
_cell.angle_beta   90.00
_cell.angle_gamma   90.00
#
_symmetry.space_group_name_H-M   'P 1'
#
loop_
_entity.id
_entity.type
_entity.pdbx_description
1 polymer ?
#
loop_
_entity_poly.entity_id
_entity_poly.type
_entity_poly.pdbx_seq_one_letter_code
_entity_poly.pdbx_strand_id
1 'polypeptide(L)'
;MLARVPLIPQLDVQRGARPSRVWAIVLTGDAPPMPGRGRRSRPHGSARWPHGVGMAPAHRGQRTLERASQLAPAGQMLTVMTRRRAAGWERELAALPPGPRVVQPVYRGRAAEILLPLLKIVRRDPAASVIVLPAAQRVDHDARFLRYVARAVWAVAVRPDVPLLIGARPDVPGADGWIEPGAPVEGLEALSVRTVERFVDDASPAERRRLFESRALVNTSIFVARAETLLSLAGRALPEVREALEPLEEALDRPEESLLCEAVYECMPQVSLGALQRAPGLAVLALPDVVARAPERELLHLLAS
;
A
#
# COMPACT_ATOMS: atom_id res chain seq x y z
N MET A 1 26.84 5.06 23.50
CA MET A 1 25.71 5.76 24.13
C MET A 1 24.48 5.50 23.26
N LEU A 2 23.67 4.51 23.59
CA LEU A 2 22.48 4.15 22.80
C LEU A 2 21.38 5.16 23.14
N ALA A 3 21.05 6.01 22.18
CA ALA A 3 19.93 6.94 22.31
C ALA A 3 18.64 6.14 22.55
N ARG A 4 18.00 6.36 23.68
CA ARG A 4 16.69 5.80 24.01
C ARG A 4 15.69 6.31 22.95
N VAL A 5 15.25 5.39 22.08
CA VAL A 5 14.09 5.63 21.22
C VAL A 5 12.93 5.99 22.15
N PRO A 6 12.28 7.16 21.97
CA PRO A 6 11.13 7.50 22.81
C PRO A 6 10.07 6.41 22.67
N LEU A 7 9.54 5.95 23.80
CA LEU A 7 8.40 5.04 23.85
C LEU A 7 7.27 5.70 23.03
N ILE A 8 6.93 5.07 21.89
CA ILE A 8 5.77 5.46 21.11
C ILE A 8 4.57 5.29 22.05
N PRO A 9 3.76 6.32 22.29
CA PRO A 9 2.53 6.14 23.04
C PRO A 9 1.77 4.99 22.38
N GLN A 10 1.41 3.97 23.15
CA GLN A 10 0.49 2.95 22.66
C GLN A 10 -0.73 3.72 22.16
N LEU A 11 -1.10 3.48 20.89
CA LEU A 11 -2.37 3.98 20.37
C LEU A 11 -3.46 3.36 21.25
N ASP A 12 -3.86 4.12 22.28
CA ASP A 12 -4.83 3.67 23.28
C ASP A 12 -6.22 3.81 22.65
N VAL A 13 -6.56 2.80 21.85
CA VAL A 13 -7.84 2.71 21.11
C VAL A 13 -9.03 2.58 22.07
N GLN A 14 -8.82 2.49 23.39
CA GLN A 14 -9.85 2.09 24.35
C GLN A 14 -10.31 3.13 25.36
N ARG A 15 -9.83 4.37 25.37
CA ARG A 15 -10.31 5.36 26.35
C ARG A 15 -10.76 6.65 25.68
N GLY A 16 -12.08 6.80 25.48
CA GLY A 16 -12.81 8.08 25.47
C GLY A 16 -12.28 9.23 24.62
N ALA A 17 -11.29 9.02 23.77
CA ALA A 17 -10.66 10.02 22.93
C ALA A 17 -11.43 10.14 21.60
N ARG A 18 -11.36 11.33 21.01
CA ARG A 18 -11.87 11.67 19.68
C ARG A 18 -11.75 10.51 18.70
N PRO A 19 -12.74 10.30 17.80
CA PRO A 19 -12.67 9.21 16.83
C PRO A 19 -11.30 9.21 16.15
N SER A 20 -10.68 8.03 16.09
CA SER A 20 -9.37 7.86 15.45
C SER A 20 -9.45 8.43 14.03
N ARG A 21 -8.51 9.32 13.66
CA ARG A 21 -8.42 9.86 12.29
C ARG A 21 -7.61 8.96 11.36
N VAL A 22 -7.47 7.70 11.72
CA VAL A 22 -6.75 6.72 10.91
C VAL A 22 -7.73 5.91 10.09
N TRP A 23 -7.54 5.93 8.78
CA TRP A 23 -8.31 5.15 7.81
C TRP A 23 -7.41 4.10 7.16
N ALA A 24 -7.95 2.93 6.90
CA ALA A 24 -7.26 1.89 6.15
C ALA A 24 -7.97 1.61 4.81
N ILE A 25 -7.20 1.55 3.73
CA ILE A 25 -7.63 1.10 2.41
C ILE A 25 -6.98 -0.26 2.16
N VAL A 26 -7.77 -1.33 2.14
CA VAL A 26 -7.29 -2.69 1.88
C VAL A 26 -7.59 -3.05 0.43
N LEU A 27 -6.51 -3.25 -0.37
CA LEU A 27 -6.60 -3.55 -1.80
C LEU A 27 -6.61 -5.07 -2.01
N THR A 28 -7.70 -5.62 -2.54
CA THR A 28 -7.83 -7.09 -2.69
C THR A 28 -7.02 -7.68 -3.84
N GLY A 29 -6.47 -6.85 -4.73
CA GLY A 29 -5.54 -7.27 -5.76
C GLY A 29 -6.17 -8.02 -6.94
N ASP A 30 -7.26 -7.53 -7.43
CA ASP A 30 -8.09 -8.12 -8.48
C ASP A 30 -7.53 -8.02 -9.92
N ALA A 31 -6.25 -7.70 -10.07
CA ALA A 31 -5.63 -7.66 -11.39
C ALA A 31 -5.89 -8.98 -12.15
N PRO A 32 -6.54 -8.93 -13.34
CA PRO A 32 -6.74 -10.11 -14.14
C PRO A 32 -5.38 -10.69 -14.56
N PRO A 33 -5.25 -12.01 -14.73
CA PRO A 33 -4.10 -12.57 -15.41
C PRO A 33 -4.03 -11.94 -16.80
N MET A 34 -2.91 -11.26 -17.12
CA MET A 34 -2.74 -10.63 -18.43
C MET A 34 -2.81 -11.67 -19.55
N PRO A 35 -3.76 -11.58 -20.50
CA PRO A 35 -3.80 -12.48 -21.64
C PRO A 35 -2.59 -12.19 -22.54
N GLY A 36 -1.84 -13.22 -22.92
CA GLY A 36 -0.93 -13.20 -24.06
C GLY A 36 0.49 -12.69 -23.87
N ARG A 37 0.92 -12.33 -22.67
CA ARG A 37 2.35 -12.13 -22.44
C ARG A 37 2.97 -13.43 -21.92
N GLY A 38 3.68 -14.09 -22.82
CA GLY A 38 4.54 -15.20 -22.45
C GLY A 38 5.41 -14.82 -21.25
N ARG A 39 5.90 -15.80 -20.50
CA ARG A 39 6.59 -15.74 -19.19
C ARG A 39 7.57 -14.57 -18.91
N ARG A 40 7.69 -13.54 -19.76
CA ARG A 40 8.72 -12.51 -19.73
C ARG A 40 8.27 -11.08 -19.44
N SER A 41 6.98 -10.80 -19.25
CA SER A 41 6.56 -9.44 -18.86
C SER A 41 5.57 -9.50 -17.70
N ARG A 42 6.12 -9.25 -16.52
CA ARG A 42 5.38 -9.04 -15.26
C ARG A 42 4.75 -7.65 -15.27
N PRO A 43 3.54 -7.44 -14.71
CA PRO A 43 3.00 -6.11 -14.56
C PRO A 43 3.94 -5.28 -13.68
N HIS A 44 4.31 -4.10 -14.18
CA HIS A 44 5.13 -3.14 -13.45
C HIS A 44 4.48 -2.81 -12.10
N GLY A 45 5.24 -2.87 -11.02
CA GLY A 45 4.86 -2.35 -9.71
C GLY A 45 4.22 -3.32 -8.71
N SER A 46 4.20 -4.62 -8.96
CA SER A 46 3.98 -5.58 -7.88
C SER A 46 5.31 -6.20 -7.49
N ALA A 47 5.91 -5.72 -6.41
CA ALA A 47 6.92 -6.51 -5.74
C ALA A 47 6.32 -7.91 -5.53
N ARG A 48 6.82 -8.92 -6.22
CA ARG A 48 6.50 -10.31 -5.87
C ARG A 48 7.19 -10.55 -4.55
N TRP A 49 6.47 -10.30 -3.49
CA TRP A 49 6.78 -10.97 -2.25
C TRP A 49 6.79 -12.46 -2.56
N PRO A 50 7.82 -13.17 -2.14
CA PRO A 50 7.91 -14.60 -2.35
C PRO A 50 6.63 -15.23 -1.84
N HIS A 51 5.90 -15.87 -2.71
CA HIS A 51 4.73 -16.64 -2.32
C HIS A 51 5.20 -17.82 -1.48
N GLY A 52 5.15 -17.69 -0.16
CA GLY A 52 5.42 -18.81 0.74
C GLY A 52 4.54 -19.99 0.37
N VAL A 53 5.16 -21.14 0.20
CA VAL A 53 4.49 -22.40 0.05
C VAL A 53 3.63 -22.63 1.29
N GLY A 54 2.33 -22.82 1.13
CA GLY A 54 1.47 -23.37 2.16
C GLY A 54 0.24 -22.57 2.58
N MET A 55 0.09 -21.29 2.24
CA MET A 55 -1.15 -20.57 2.59
C MET A 55 -1.95 -20.19 1.36
N ALA A 56 -3.23 -20.58 1.31
CA ALA A 56 -4.15 -20.18 0.25
C ALA A 56 -4.26 -18.65 0.16
N PRO A 57 -4.44 -18.06 -1.05
CA PRO A 57 -4.61 -16.61 -1.22
C PRO A 57 -5.69 -15.99 -0.33
N ALA A 58 -6.76 -16.71 -0.06
CA ALA A 58 -7.84 -16.35 0.83
C ALA A 58 -7.36 -16.00 2.25
N HIS A 59 -6.57 -16.86 2.87
CA HIS A 59 -6.05 -16.62 4.23
C HIS A 59 -5.12 -15.40 4.34
N ARG A 60 -4.50 -14.96 3.24
CA ARG A 60 -3.66 -13.76 3.24
C ARG A 60 -4.48 -12.48 3.31
N GLY A 61 -5.58 -12.45 2.59
CA GLY A 61 -6.52 -11.34 2.63
C GLY A 61 -7.10 -11.15 4.03
N GLN A 62 -7.58 -12.24 4.63
CA GLN A 62 -8.11 -12.23 5.98
C GLN A 62 -7.08 -11.69 7.00
N ARG A 63 -5.84 -12.19 6.97
CA ARG A 63 -4.79 -11.67 7.86
C ARG A 63 -4.48 -10.19 7.65
N THR A 64 -4.54 -9.69 6.43
CA THR A 64 -4.34 -8.26 6.18
C THR A 64 -5.48 -7.43 6.75
N LEU A 65 -6.72 -7.92 6.67
CA LEU A 65 -7.88 -7.27 7.29
C LEU A 65 -7.79 -7.32 8.83
N GLU A 66 -7.36 -8.43 9.42
CA GLU A 66 -7.08 -8.56 10.86
C GLU A 66 -6.00 -7.56 11.32
N ARG A 67 -4.95 -7.35 10.54
CA ARG A 67 -3.94 -6.31 10.83
C ARG A 67 -4.53 -4.91 10.70
N ALA A 68 -5.30 -4.66 9.64
CA ALA A 68 -5.95 -3.36 9.41
C ALA A 68 -6.90 -2.99 10.56
N SER A 69 -7.63 -3.97 11.12
CA SER A 69 -8.55 -3.76 12.26
C SER A 69 -7.84 -3.35 13.57
N GLN A 70 -6.54 -3.63 13.68
CA GLN A 70 -5.70 -3.16 14.79
C GLN A 70 -5.15 -1.74 14.58
N LEU A 71 -5.26 -1.20 13.36
CA LEU A 71 -4.76 0.13 12.99
C LEU A 71 -5.88 1.15 12.83
N ALA A 72 -7.06 0.72 12.40
CA ALA A 72 -8.21 1.59 12.14
C ALA A 72 -9.51 0.94 12.62
N PRO A 73 -10.49 1.74 13.11
CA PRO A 73 -11.82 1.24 13.44
C PRO A 73 -12.52 0.62 12.22
N ALA A 74 -13.40 -0.35 12.43
CA ALA A 74 -14.10 -1.06 11.36
C ALA A 74 -14.83 -0.11 10.37
N GLY A 75 -15.46 0.96 10.89
CA GLY A 75 -16.11 1.99 10.06
C GLY A 75 -15.16 2.86 9.23
N GLN A 76 -13.85 2.81 9.51
CA GLN A 76 -12.79 3.54 8.81
C GLN A 76 -11.87 2.60 8.01
N MET A 77 -12.30 1.36 7.77
CA MET A 77 -11.56 0.37 7.00
C MET A 77 -12.31 0.06 5.70
N LEU A 78 -11.84 0.65 4.58
CA LEU A 78 -12.42 0.43 3.26
C LEU A 78 -11.75 -0.76 2.58
N THR A 79 -12.54 -1.78 2.26
CA THR A 79 -12.07 -2.91 1.45
C THR A 79 -12.44 -2.68 -0.01
N VAL A 80 -11.42 -2.62 -0.87
CA VAL A 80 -11.57 -2.33 -2.30
C VAL A 80 -11.52 -3.61 -3.12
N MET A 81 -12.53 -3.85 -3.92
CA MET A 81 -12.64 -5.04 -4.77
C MET A 81 -13.34 -4.74 -6.08
N THR A 82 -13.14 -5.58 -7.07
CA THR A 82 -13.96 -5.52 -8.30
C THR A 82 -15.26 -6.30 -8.11
N ARG A 83 -16.31 -5.93 -8.88
CA ARG A 83 -17.60 -6.65 -8.89
C ARG A 83 -17.41 -8.14 -9.15
N ARG A 84 -16.51 -8.50 -10.07
CA ARG A 84 -16.21 -9.89 -10.39
C ARG A 84 -15.72 -10.71 -9.19
N ARG A 85 -15.03 -10.08 -8.26
CA ARG A 85 -14.44 -10.71 -7.07
C ARG A 85 -15.29 -10.59 -5.81
N ALA A 86 -16.28 -9.72 -5.82
CA ALA A 86 -17.09 -9.40 -4.63
C ALA A 86 -17.69 -10.66 -3.98
N ALA A 87 -18.31 -11.55 -4.76
CA ALA A 87 -18.92 -12.78 -4.23
C ALA A 87 -17.90 -13.75 -3.57
N GLY A 88 -16.65 -13.78 -4.06
CA GLY A 88 -15.58 -14.56 -3.43
C GLY A 88 -15.13 -13.98 -2.10
N TRP A 89 -14.99 -12.66 -2.05
CA TRP A 89 -14.57 -11.93 -0.85
C TRP A 89 -15.65 -11.86 0.24
N GLU A 90 -16.93 -11.92 -0.11
CA GLU A 90 -18.01 -11.92 0.86
C GLU A 90 -17.89 -13.05 1.88
N ARG A 91 -17.49 -14.23 1.45
CA ARG A 91 -17.25 -15.37 2.36
C ARG A 91 -16.05 -15.15 3.29
N GLU A 92 -15.00 -14.51 2.80
CA GLU A 92 -13.80 -14.18 3.60
C GLU A 92 -14.08 -13.04 4.58
N LEU A 93 -14.89 -12.06 4.17
CA LEU A 93 -15.28 -10.91 4.98
C LEU A 93 -16.34 -11.26 6.04
N ALA A 94 -17.10 -12.33 5.88
CA ALA A 94 -18.16 -12.73 6.82
C ALA A 94 -17.63 -13.02 8.24
N ALA A 95 -16.36 -13.40 8.36
CA ALA A 95 -15.70 -13.66 9.65
C ALA A 95 -15.14 -12.38 10.32
N LEU A 96 -15.27 -11.21 9.69
CA LEU A 96 -14.70 -9.95 10.17
C LEU A 96 -15.79 -8.93 10.49
N PRO A 97 -15.52 -7.95 11.36
CA PRO A 97 -16.45 -6.87 11.62
C PRO A 97 -16.88 -6.18 10.30
N PRO A 98 -18.16 -5.87 10.11
CA PRO A 98 -18.64 -5.23 8.90
C PRO A 98 -17.99 -3.84 8.76
N GLY A 99 -17.29 -3.64 7.65
CA GLY A 99 -16.67 -2.37 7.25
C GLY A 99 -17.19 -1.90 5.89
N PRO A 100 -17.03 -0.62 5.56
CA PRO A 100 -17.42 -0.09 4.26
C PRO A 100 -16.63 -0.75 3.13
N ARG A 101 -17.34 -1.05 2.03
CA ARG A 101 -16.80 -1.68 0.83
C ARG A 101 -16.80 -0.69 -0.32
N VAL A 102 -15.75 -0.73 -1.13
CA VAL A 102 -15.68 0.00 -2.40
C VAL A 102 -15.63 -1.02 -3.52
N VAL A 103 -16.73 -1.18 -4.22
CA VAL A 103 -16.87 -2.12 -5.33
C VAL A 103 -16.66 -1.38 -6.64
N GLN A 104 -15.55 -1.69 -7.32
CA GLN A 104 -15.25 -1.15 -8.64
C GLN A 104 -15.97 -1.97 -9.72
N PRO A 105 -16.58 -1.36 -10.74
CA PRO A 105 -17.22 -2.09 -11.84
C PRO A 105 -16.26 -3.05 -12.53
N VAL A 106 -15.09 -2.57 -12.87
CA VAL A 106 -14.02 -3.30 -13.56
C VAL A 106 -12.65 -2.86 -13.03
N TYR A 107 -11.63 -3.69 -13.19
CA TYR A 107 -10.26 -3.34 -12.82
C TYR A 107 -9.64 -2.33 -13.80
N ARG A 108 -9.25 -1.17 -13.31
CA ARG A 108 -8.58 -0.09 -14.06
C ARG A 108 -7.18 0.24 -13.54
N GLY A 109 -6.54 -0.71 -12.87
CA GLY A 109 -5.19 -0.55 -12.33
C GLY A 109 -5.18 -0.13 -10.86
N ARG A 110 -4.00 -0.23 -10.26
CA ARG A 110 -3.77 0.09 -8.84
C ARG A 110 -4.05 1.56 -8.49
N ALA A 111 -3.86 2.47 -9.44
CA ALA A 111 -4.14 3.88 -9.23
C ALA A 111 -5.63 4.10 -8.91
N ALA A 112 -6.53 3.53 -9.72
CA ALA A 112 -7.97 3.61 -9.51
C ALA A 112 -8.41 2.92 -8.20
N GLU A 113 -7.77 1.78 -7.85
CA GLU A 113 -8.03 1.07 -6.58
C GLU A 113 -7.72 1.95 -5.35
N ILE A 114 -6.77 2.87 -5.45
CA ILE A 114 -6.42 3.78 -4.35
C ILE A 114 -7.24 5.06 -4.41
N LEU A 115 -7.40 5.67 -5.58
CA LEU A 115 -7.97 7.00 -5.70
C LEU A 115 -9.48 7.05 -5.40
N LEU A 116 -10.25 6.08 -5.85
CA LEU A 116 -11.70 6.07 -5.57
C LEU A 116 -12.01 6.01 -4.06
N PRO A 117 -11.46 5.08 -3.26
CA PRO A 117 -11.68 5.11 -1.82
C PRO A 117 -11.05 6.34 -1.15
N LEU A 118 -9.95 6.87 -1.68
CA LEU A 118 -9.31 8.07 -1.15
C LEU A 118 -10.21 9.30 -1.28
N LEU A 119 -10.91 9.47 -2.40
CA LEU A 119 -11.92 10.51 -2.59
C LEU A 119 -13.03 10.43 -1.54
N LYS A 120 -13.53 9.22 -1.25
CA LYS A 120 -14.53 8.99 -0.20
C LYS A 120 -14.02 9.39 1.19
N ILE A 121 -12.75 9.11 1.47
CA ILE A 121 -12.11 9.50 2.74
C ILE A 121 -11.95 11.01 2.83
N VAL A 122 -11.39 11.65 1.80
CA VAL A 122 -11.17 13.11 1.77
C VAL A 122 -12.47 13.87 1.95
N ARG A 123 -13.57 13.40 1.34
CA ARG A 123 -14.89 14.01 1.52
C ARG A 123 -15.37 13.95 2.98
N ARG A 124 -15.06 12.88 3.71
CA ARG A 124 -15.50 12.68 5.11
C ARG A 124 -14.55 13.29 6.14
N ASP A 125 -13.25 13.14 5.92
CA ASP A 125 -12.18 13.63 6.79
C ASP A 125 -10.93 13.94 5.97
N PRO A 126 -10.81 15.14 5.41
CA PRO A 126 -9.64 15.54 4.61
C PRO A 126 -8.34 15.47 5.40
N ALA A 127 -8.44 15.65 6.72
CA ALA A 127 -7.29 15.57 7.62
C ALA A 127 -6.99 14.14 8.12
N ALA A 128 -7.60 13.10 7.56
CA ALA A 128 -7.34 11.71 7.91
C ALA A 128 -5.91 11.28 7.57
N SER A 129 -5.33 10.44 8.41
CA SER A 129 -4.15 9.63 8.05
C SER A 129 -4.63 8.36 7.37
N VAL A 130 -4.20 8.11 6.15
CA VAL A 130 -4.61 6.94 5.35
C VAL A 130 -3.47 5.95 5.27
N ILE A 131 -3.79 4.67 5.52
CA ILE A 131 -2.90 3.53 5.32
C ILE A 131 -3.44 2.73 4.14
N VAL A 132 -2.65 2.55 3.08
CA VAL A 132 -2.97 1.68 1.95
C VAL A 132 -2.26 0.35 2.12
N LEU A 133 -3.02 -0.74 2.18
CA LEU A 133 -2.53 -2.09 2.46
C LEU A 133 -2.90 -3.06 1.32
N PRO A 134 -1.95 -3.59 0.55
CA PRO A 134 -2.21 -4.70 -0.35
C PRO A 134 -2.59 -5.98 0.42
N ALA A 135 -3.72 -6.62 0.08
CA ALA A 135 -4.21 -7.80 0.79
C ALA A 135 -3.30 -9.03 0.68
N ALA A 136 -2.53 -9.14 -0.41
CA ALA A 136 -1.67 -10.29 -0.66
C ALA A 136 -0.32 -10.27 0.08
N GLN A 137 -0.12 -9.34 1.02
CA GLN A 137 1.15 -9.20 1.72
C GLN A 137 1.45 -10.35 2.67
N ARG A 138 2.67 -10.85 2.60
CA ARG A 138 3.23 -11.74 3.61
C ARG A 138 3.94 -10.92 4.67
N VAL A 139 3.62 -11.15 5.92
CA VAL A 139 4.27 -10.54 7.08
C VAL A 139 4.58 -11.65 8.06
N ASP A 140 5.84 -11.83 8.40
CA ASP A 140 6.25 -12.93 9.29
C ASP A 140 6.04 -12.58 10.79
N HIS A 141 6.00 -11.30 11.14
CA HIS A 141 5.83 -10.82 12.51
C HIS A 141 4.83 -9.69 12.61
N ASP A 142 3.55 -10.01 12.83
CA ASP A 142 2.45 -9.04 12.86
C ASP A 142 2.68 -7.89 13.85
N ALA A 143 3.08 -8.19 15.09
CA ALA A 143 3.30 -7.15 16.10
C ALA A 143 4.43 -6.18 15.72
N ARG A 144 5.48 -6.65 15.05
CA ARG A 144 6.56 -5.79 14.56
C ARG A 144 6.07 -4.94 13.40
N PHE A 145 5.39 -5.53 12.45
CA PHE A 145 4.80 -4.84 11.31
C PHE A 145 3.87 -3.70 11.77
N LEU A 146 2.93 -4.01 12.66
CA LEU A 146 1.98 -3.03 13.19
C LEU A 146 2.68 -1.85 13.89
N ARG A 147 3.74 -2.10 14.66
CA ARG A 147 4.54 -1.02 15.28
C ARG A 147 5.16 -0.08 14.24
N TYR A 148 5.64 -0.61 13.12
CA TYR A 148 6.22 0.23 12.06
C TYR A 148 5.18 1.00 11.27
N VAL A 149 4.03 0.39 10.99
CA VAL A 149 2.90 1.11 10.38
C VAL A 149 2.40 2.21 11.32
N ALA A 150 2.26 1.94 12.62
CA ALA A 150 1.91 2.95 13.62
C ALA A 150 2.95 4.09 13.69
N ARG A 151 4.25 3.75 13.57
CA ARG A 151 5.33 4.74 13.48
C ARG A 151 5.21 5.61 12.23
N ALA A 152 4.84 5.04 11.07
CA ALA A 152 4.59 5.80 9.86
C ALA A 152 3.36 6.73 10.01
N VAL A 153 2.29 6.26 10.65
CA VAL A 153 1.11 7.10 10.97
C VAL A 153 1.51 8.28 11.86
N TRP A 154 2.34 8.03 12.87
CA TRP A 154 2.84 9.11 13.72
C TRP A 154 3.74 10.10 12.96
N ALA A 155 4.62 9.62 12.07
CA ALA A 155 5.44 10.47 11.23
C ALA A 155 4.58 11.40 10.34
N VAL A 156 3.53 10.87 9.73
CA VAL A 156 2.56 11.64 8.94
C VAL A 156 1.76 12.63 9.81
N ALA A 157 1.50 12.31 11.06
CA ALA A 157 0.85 13.27 11.98
C ALA A 157 1.77 14.45 12.30
N VAL A 158 3.09 14.23 12.41
CA VAL A 158 4.11 15.27 12.64
C VAL A 158 4.39 16.08 11.37
N ARG A 159 4.52 15.40 10.22
CA ARG A 159 4.78 16.00 8.91
C ARG A 159 3.70 15.55 7.90
N PRO A 160 2.53 16.20 7.94
CA PRO A 160 1.40 15.83 7.08
C PRO A 160 1.64 16.11 5.59
N ASP A 161 2.63 16.91 5.27
CA ASP A 161 3.11 17.23 3.93
C ASP A 161 3.96 16.12 3.31
N VAL A 162 4.44 15.13 4.11
CA VAL A 162 5.35 14.07 3.68
C VAL A 162 4.60 12.73 3.56
N PRO A 163 4.23 12.31 2.34
CA PRO A 163 3.68 10.98 2.11
C PRO A 163 4.79 9.93 2.21
N LEU A 164 4.48 8.79 2.82
CA LEU A 164 5.44 7.73 3.10
C LEU A 164 5.14 6.46 2.32
N LEU A 165 6.19 5.86 1.77
CA LEU A 165 6.24 4.43 1.44
C LEU A 165 6.83 3.64 2.61
N ILE A 166 6.38 2.42 2.79
CA ILE A 166 7.07 1.47 3.65
C ILE A 166 7.95 0.58 2.77
N GLY A 167 9.24 0.63 3.03
CA GLY A 167 10.23 -0.21 2.38
C GLY A 167 10.68 -1.33 3.30
N ALA A 168 10.88 -2.54 2.79
CA ALA A 168 11.39 -3.66 3.56
C ALA A 168 12.79 -4.05 3.10
N ARG A 169 13.61 -4.59 4.02
CA ARG A 169 14.89 -5.20 3.66
C ARG A 169 14.65 -6.58 3.09
N PRO A 170 15.14 -6.86 1.89
CA PRO A 170 15.12 -8.22 1.37
C PRO A 170 16.24 -9.06 2.03
N ASP A 171 16.01 -10.36 2.14
CA ASP A 171 17.00 -11.36 2.57
C ASP A 171 17.84 -11.91 1.42
N VAL A 172 17.39 -11.73 0.18
CA VAL A 172 18.10 -12.14 -1.04
C VAL A 172 17.99 -11.09 -2.15
N PRO A 173 18.90 -11.07 -3.12
CA PRO A 173 18.89 -10.07 -4.20
C PRO A 173 17.80 -10.27 -5.27
N GLY A 174 16.96 -11.30 -5.15
CA GLY A 174 15.94 -11.66 -6.16
C GLY A 174 14.67 -10.79 -6.20
N ALA A 175 14.61 -9.70 -5.44
CA ALA A 175 13.42 -8.84 -5.36
C ALA A 175 13.29 -7.89 -6.56
N ASP A 176 12.06 -7.42 -6.80
CA ASP A 176 11.73 -6.36 -7.77
C ASP A 176 11.18 -5.12 -7.04
N GLY A 177 11.25 -3.96 -7.68
CA GLY A 177 10.75 -2.70 -7.11
C GLY A 177 11.63 -2.20 -5.96
N TRP A 178 12.86 -1.84 -6.28
CA TRP A 178 13.84 -1.36 -5.32
C TRP A 178 13.70 0.13 -5.04
N ILE A 179 13.98 0.53 -3.81
CA ILE A 179 14.04 1.91 -3.36
C ILE A 179 15.43 2.17 -2.80
N GLU A 180 16.16 3.12 -3.37
CA GLU A 180 17.38 3.67 -2.78
C GLU A 180 16.98 4.85 -1.87
N PRO A 181 17.18 4.73 -0.55
CA PRO A 181 16.87 5.82 0.38
C PRO A 181 17.91 6.94 0.25
N GLY A 182 17.45 8.17 0.13
CA GLY A 182 18.29 9.36 0.09
C GLY A 182 18.61 9.95 1.48
N ALA A 183 18.55 11.28 1.63
CA ALA A 183 18.82 11.99 2.87
C ALA A 183 17.75 11.75 3.95
N PRO A 184 18.06 11.89 5.24
CA PRO A 184 17.04 11.96 6.29
C PRO A 184 16.05 13.09 6.02
N VAL A 185 14.77 12.87 6.34
CA VAL A 185 13.74 13.90 6.25
C VAL A 185 13.77 14.74 7.50
N GLU A 186 13.88 16.07 7.33
CA GLU A 186 13.92 17.04 8.42
C GLU A 186 12.71 16.92 9.36
N GLY A 187 12.98 16.84 10.66
CA GLY A 187 11.98 16.64 11.71
C GLY A 187 11.49 15.19 11.87
N LEU A 188 11.96 14.26 11.03
CA LEU A 188 11.63 12.83 11.10
C LEU A 188 12.87 11.93 11.25
N GLU A 189 14.03 12.49 11.54
CA GLU A 189 15.32 11.77 11.66
C GLU A 189 15.26 10.67 12.71
N ALA A 190 14.66 10.96 13.87
CA ALA A 190 14.48 10.01 14.97
C ALA A 190 13.61 8.81 14.59
N LEU A 191 12.78 8.96 13.56
CA LEU A 191 11.95 7.89 13.01
C LEU A 191 12.62 7.11 11.88
N SER A 192 13.83 7.53 11.47
CA SER A 192 14.56 6.93 10.35
C SER A 192 13.79 7.02 9.03
N VAL A 193 13.04 8.10 8.84
CA VAL A 193 12.40 8.43 7.56
C VAL A 193 13.43 9.12 6.67
N ARG A 194 13.50 8.68 5.40
CA ARG A 194 14.44 9.20 4.41
C ARG A 194 13.69 9.57 3.14
N THR A 195 14.24 10.47 2.35
CA THR A 195 13.75 10.74 1.00
C THR A 195 13.91 9.49 0.13
N VAL A 196 13.11 9.36 -0.93
CA VAL A 196 13.36 8.39 -2.00
C VAL A 196 14.30 9.05 -3.00
N GLU A 197 15.54 8.56 -3.10
CA GLU A 197 16.50 9.03 -4.07
C GLU A 197 16.24 8.43 -5.45
N ARG A 198 16.00 7.13 -5.49
CA ARG A 198 15.73 6.42 -6.73
C ARG A 198 14.78 5.24 -6.50
N PHE A 199 13.88 5.05 -7.46
CA PHE A 199 13.01 3.88 -7.55
C PHE A 199 13.39 3.05 -8.77
N VAL A 200 13.67 1.75 -8.61
CA VAL A 200 14.13 0.85 -9.66
C VAL A 200 13.19 -0.34 -9.80
N ASP A 201 12.41 -0.38 -10.88
CA ASP A 201 11.44 -1.45 -11.12
C ASP A 201 12.08 -2.68 -11.79
N ASP A 202 12.79 -2.48 -12.89
CA ASP A 202 13.33 -3.56 -13.73
C ASP A 202 14.86 -3.63 -13.63
N ALA A 203 15.37 -3.92 -12.43
CA ALA A 203 16.79 -4.07 -12.21
C ALA A 203 17.35 -5.33 -12.90
N SER A 204 18.50 -5.20 -13.59
CA SER A 204 19.26 -6.34 -14.06
C SER A 204 19.78 -7.20 -12.90
N PRO A 205 20.16 -8.46 -13.10
CA PRO A 205 20.73 -9.29 -12.03
C PRO A 205 21.95 -8.66 -11.34
N ALA A 206 22.82 -7.98 -12.07
CA ALA A 206 23.97 -7.28 -11.53
C ALA A 206 23.53 -6.06 -10.69
N GLU A 207 22.55 -5.30 -11.16
CA GLU A 207 22.02 -4.15 -10.44
C GLU A 207 21.27 -4.56 -9.18
N ARG A 208 20.49 -5.66 -9.20
CA ARG A 208 19.85 -6.22 -7.99
C ARG A 208 20.88 -6.59 -6.93
N ARG A 209 21.99 -7.21 -7.32
CA ARG A 209 23.07 -7.54 -6.39
C ARG A 209 23.67 -6.28 -5.77
N ARG A 210 23.99 -5.26 -6.59
CA ARG A 210 24.46 -3.96 -6.10
C ARG A 210 23.48 -3.32 -5.12
N LEU A 211 22.17 -3.28 -5.46
CA LEU A 211 21.13 -2.72 -4.62
C LEU A 211 21.01 -3.47 -3.29
N PHE A 212 21.11 -4.79 -3.33
CA PHE A 212 21.12 -5.63 -2.13
C PHE A 212 22.33 -5.33 -1.22
N GLU A 213 23.53 -5.25 -1.79
CA GLU A 213 24.77 -4.93 -1.09
C GLU A 213 24.77 -3.51 -0.51
N SER A 214 24.22 -2.53 -1.23
CA SER A 214 24.03 -1.15 -0.76
C SER A 214 22.90 -0.99 0.27
N ARG A 215 22.25 -2.07 0.64
CA ARG A 215 21.14 -2.10 1.60
C ARG A 215 19.91 -1.29 1.14
N ALA A 216 19.66 -1.20 -0.15
CA ALA A 216 18.45 -0.67 -0.70
C ALA A 216 17.22 -1.46 -0.18
N LEU A 217 16.07 -0.81 -0.20
CA LEU A 217 14.81 -1.38 0.28
C LEU A 217 14.00 -1.94 -0.88
N VAL A 218 13.13 -2.88 -0.59
CA VAL A 218 12.10 -3.34 -1.53
C VAL A 218 10.79 -2.65 -1.21
N ASN A 219 10.13 -2.16 -2.25
CA ASN A 219 8.83 -1.52 -2.14
C ASN A 219 7.75 -2.52 -1.70
N THR A 220 7.09 -2.22 -0.60
CA THR A 220 5.99 -3.02 -0.09
C THR A 220 4.65 -2.65 -0.70
N SER A 221 4.59 -1.56 -1.46
CA SER A 221 3.35 -0.93 -1.95
C SER A 221 2.39 -0.50 -0.82
N ILE A 222 2.91 -0.35 0.41
CA ILE A 222 2.18 0.24 1.52
C ILE A 222 2.46 1.73 1.52
N PHE A 223 1.39 2.54 1.45
CA PHE A 223 1.47 3.98 1.64
C PHE A 223 0.88 4.38 2.98
N VAL A 224 1.49 5.37 3.60
CA VAL A 224 0.92 6.08 4.75
C VAL A 224 1.04 7.56 4.48
N ALA A 225 -0.07 8.27 4.46
CA ALA A 225 -0.08 9.70 4.13
C ALA A 225 -1.31 10.38 4.71
N ARG A 226 -1.27 11.71 4.80
CA ARG A 226 -2.46 12.52 4.93
C ARG A 226 -3.33 12.33 3.68
N ALA A 227 -4.63 12.20 3.85
CA ALA A 227 -5.56 11.95 2.74
C ALA A 227 -5.45 13.01 1.64
N GLU A 228 -5.51 14.30 2.01
CA GLU A 228 -5.35 15.42 1.07
C GLU A 228 -3.97 15.42 0.39
N THR A 229 -2.91 15.15 1.14
CA THR A 229 -1.55 15.13 0.61
C THR A 229 -1.39 14.01 -0.43
N LEU A 230 -1.94 12.82 -0.14
CA LEU A 230 -1.91 11.71 -1.07
C LEU A 230 -2.75 11.99 -2.33
N LEU A 231 -3.92 12.60 -2.17
CA LEU A 231 -4.78 12.98 -3.29
C LEU A 231 -4.12 14.04 -4.17
N SER A 232 -3.50 15.06 -3.56
CA SER A 232 -2.74 16.09 -4.27
C SER A 232 -1.54 15.50 -5.02
N LEU A 233 -0.79 14.60 -4.39
CA LEU A 233 0.33 13.89 -5.01
C LEU A 233 -0.15 13.07 -6.21
N ALA A 234 -1.25 12.34 -6.05
CA ALA A 234 -1.85 11.53 -7.10
C ALA A 234 -2.37 12.39 -8.26
N GLY A 235 -2.97 13.55 -7.99
CA GLY A 235 -3.40 14.49 -9.01
C GLY A 235 -2.25 14.99 -9.91
N ARG A 236 -1.07 15.22 -9.32
CA ARG A 236 0.12 15.60 -10.08
C ARG A 236 0.78 14.45 -10.84
N ALA A 237 0.80 13.26 -10.23
CA ALA A 237 1.50 12.09 -10.78
C ALA A 237 0.64 11.25 -11.74
N LEU A 238 -0.68 11.34 -11.63
CA LEU A 238 -1.66 10.52 -12.35
C LEU A 238 -2.84 11.39 -12.83
N PRO A 239 -2.60 12.49 -13.57
CA PRO A 239 -3.64 13.44 -13.94
C PRO A 239 -4.80 12.77 -14.67
N GLU A 240 -4.52 11.87 -15.61
CA GLU A 240 -5.53 11.17 -16.41
C GLU A 240 -6.55 10.40 -15.54
N VAL A 241 -6.08 9.75 -14.46
CA VAL A 241 -6.97 9.01 -13.54
C VAL A 241 -7.72 9.99 -12.65
N ARG A 242 -7.07 11.06 -12.24
CA ARG A 242 -7.67 12.10 -11.39
C ARG A 242 -8.81 12.81 -12.11
N GLU A 243 -8.58 13.23 -13.35
CA GLU A 243 -9.57 13.85 -14.22
C GLU A 243 -10.74 12.90 -14.52
N ALA A 244 -10.45 11.63 -14.82
CA ALA A 244 -11.50 10.64 -15.04
C ALA A 244 -12.41 10.44 -13.82
N LEU A 245 -11.89 10.59 -12.59
CA LEU A 245 -12.65 10.44 -11.36
C LEU A 245 -13.36 11.73 -10.91
N GLU A 246 -13.06 12.88 -11.49
CA GLU A 246 -13.63 14.17 -11.10
C GLU A 246 -15.17 14.20 -11.09
N PRO A 247 -15.87 13.65 -12.10
CA PRO A 247 -17.34 13.62 -12.10
C PRO A 247 -17.92 12.85 -10.90
N LEU A 248 -17.18 11.89 -10.35
CA LEU A 248 -17.64 11.11 -9.18
C LEU A 248 -17.60 11.89 -7.87
N GLU A 249 -16.79 12.94 -7.75
CA GLU A 249 -16.61 13.66 -6.49
C GLU A 249 -17.93 14.25 -5.96
N GLU A 250 -18.76 14.79 -6.84
CA GLU A 250 -20.06 15.34 -6.48
C GLU A 250 -21.11 14.26 -6.22
N ALA A 251 -20.98 13.10 -6.88
CA ALA A 251 -21.93 12.00 -6.79
C ALA A 251 -21.65 11.04 -5.63
N LEU A 252 -20.48 11.14 -4.97
CA LEU A 252 -20.11 10.26 -3.86
C LEU A 252 -21.18 10.28 -2.76
N ASP A 253 -21.53 9.10 -2.27
CA ASP A 253 -22.54 8.86 -1.23
C ASP A 253 -23.97 9.33 -1.63
N ARG A 254 -24.24 9.54 -2.94
CA ARG A 254 -25.56 9.85 -3.51
C ARG A 254 -26.10 8.66 -4.32
N PRO A 255 -27.41 8.62 -4.61
CA PRO A 255 -28.02 7.53 -5.41
C PRO A 255 -27.38 7.33 -6.79
N GLU A 256 -26.89 8.40 -7.41
CA GLU A 256 -26.29 8.42 -8.74
C GLU A 256 -24.87 7.85 -8.78
N GLU A 257 -24.20 7.70 -7.64
CA GLU A 257 -22.83 7.25 -7.55
C GLU A 257 -22.58 5.95 -8.34
N SER A 258 -23.45 4.95 -8.18
CA SER A 258 -23.26 3.65 -8.82
C SER A 258 -23.29 3.74 -10.34
N LEU A 259 -24.27 4.46 -10.89
CA LEU A 259 -24.41 4.63 -12.34
C LEU A 259 -23.25 5.42 -12.94
N LEU A 260 -22.85 6.52 -12.28
CA LEU A 260 -21.76 7.35 -12.74
C LEU A 260 -20.41 6.62 -12.61
N CYS A 261 -20.24 5.81 -11.55
CA CYS A 261 -19.05 4.98 -11.39
C CYS A 261 -18.89 3.99 -12.56
N GLU A 262 -19.97 3.39 -13.05
CA GLU A 262 -19.91 2.52 -14.23
C GLU A 262 -19.45 3.27 -15.46
N ALA A 263 -20.07 4.41 -15.78
CA ALA A 263 -19.72 5.22 -16.94
C ALA A 263 -18.26 5.71 -16.89
N VAL A 264 -17.81 6.18 -15.73
CA VAL A 264 -16.43 6.62 -15.53
C VAL A 264 -15.44 5.46 -15.72
N TYR A 265 -15.74 4.29 -15.16
CA TYR A 265 -14.84 3.13 -15.25
C TYR A 265 -14.80 2.51 -16.66
N GLU A 266 -15.83 2.72 -17.50
CA GLU A 266 -15.78 2.31 -18.92
C GLU A 266 -14.75 3.10 -19.70
N CYS A 267 -14.65 4.41 -19.44
CA CYS A 267 -13.76 5.33 -20.18
C CYS A 267 -12.38 5.51 -19.53
N MET A 268 -12.24 5.21 -18.23
CA MET A 268 -11.02 5.45 -17.47
C MET A 268 -9.83 4.68 -18.04
N PRO A 269 -8.66 5.32 -18.23
CA PRO A 269 -7.44 4.62 -18.63
C PRO A 269 -6.95 3.65 -17.56
N GLN A 270 -6.31 2.57 -17.97
CA GLN A 270 -5.66 1.64 -17.05
C GLN A 270 -4.24 2.11 -16.76
N VAL A 271 -4.02 2.70 -15.59
CA VAL A 271 -2.74 3.29 -15.21
C VAL A 271 -2.09 2.53 -14.05
N SER A 272 -0.78 2.33 -14.18
CA SER A 272 0.02 1.71 -13.11
C SER A 272 0.31 2.69 -11.97
N LEU A 273 0.66 2.17 -10.80
CA LEU A 273 1.03 2.99 -9.65
C LEU A 273 2.44 3.61 -9.76
N GLY A 274 3.21 3.22 -10.77
CA GLY A 274 4.63 3.59 -10.88
C GLY A 274 4.90 5.09 -10.90
N ALA A 275 4.05 5.89 -11.54
CA ALA A 275 4.20 7.34 -11.54
C ALA A 275 4.04 7.94 -10.12
N LEU A 276 3.07 7.45 -9.35
CA LEU A 276 2.87 7.87 -7.96
C LEU A 276 4.06 7.46 -7.08
N GLN A 277 4.61 6.27 -7.27
CA GLN A 277 5.75 5.76 -6.51
C GLN A 277 7.06 6.52 -6.79
N ARG A 278 7.18 7.13 -7.96
CA ARG A 278 8.31 7.98 -8.37
C ARG A 278 8.05 9.48 -8.20
N ALA A 279 6.90 9.84 -7.64
CA ALA A 279 6.54 11.24 -7.49
C ALA A 279 7.49 11.98 -6.55
N PRO A 280 7.90 13.21 -6.88
CA PRO A 280 8.73 14.02 -5.99
C PRO A 280 8.04 14.29 -4.64
N GLY A 281 8.82 14.32 -3.56
CA GLY A 281 8.33 14.55 -2.22
C GLY A 281 7.87 13.29 -1.47
N LEU A 282 7.92 12.13 -2.11
CA LEU A 282 7.70 10.85 -1.45
C LEU A 282 8.91 10.49 -0.59
N ALA A 283 8.65 10.01 0.63
CA ALA A 283 9.69 9.51 1.52
C ALA A 283 9.49 8.02 1.83
N VAL A 284 10.49 7.38 2.40
CA VAL A 284 10.46 5.96 2.75
C VAL A 284 10.80 5.75 4.23
N LEU A 285 10.01 4.91 4.90
CA LEU A 285 10.31 4.37 6.21
C LEU A 285 10.75 2.92 6.05
N ALA A 286 11.94 2.59 6.52
CA ALA A 286 12.47 1.23 6.46
C ALA A 286 11.82 0.34 7.52
N LEU A 287 11.37 -0.84 7.11
CA LEU A 287 11.07 -1.95 8.02
C LEU A 287 12.37 -2.74 8.23
N PRO A 288 13.11 -2.57 9.33
CA PRO A 288 14.25 -3.42 9.62
C PRO A 288 13.75 -4.82 9.98
N ASP A 289 14.33 -5.83 9.37
CA ASP A 289 14.15 -7.25 9.71
C ASP A 289 12.72 -7.82 9.60
N VAL A 290 11.80 -7.16 8.93
CA VAL A 290 10.58 -7.80 8.44
C VAL A 290 10.94 -8.43 7.11
N VAL A 291 11.28 -9.71 7.20
CA VAL A 291 11.88 -10.46 6.11
C VAL A 291 10.92 -10.58 4.94
N ALA A 292 11.26 -9.93 3.84
CA ALA A 292 10.76 -10.30 2.54
C ALA A 292 11.52 -11.55 2.09
N ARG A 293 11.06 -12.75 2.49
CA ARG A 293 11.70 -13.99 2.04
C ARG A 293 11.48 -14.22 0.55
N ALA A 294 12.57 -14.53 -0.18
CA ALA A 294 12.51 -14.99 -1.55
C ALA A 294 11.74 -16.32 -1.67
N PRO A 295 11.14 -16.62 -2.83
CA PRO A 295 10.54 -17.94 -3.05
C PRO A 295 11.59 -19.04 -2.91
N GLU A 296 11.25 -20.14 -2.21
CA GLU A 296 12.13 -21.31 -2.01
C GLU A 296 12.78 -21.85 -3.30
N ARG A 297 12.18 -21.61 -4.46
CA ARG A 297 12.75 -21.99 -5.76
C ARG A 297 14.02 -21.23 -6.14
N GLU A 298 14.21 -19.98 -5.69
CA GLU A 298 15.44 -19.22 -5.94
C GLU A 298 16.55 -19.59 -4.96
N LEU A 299 16.20 -19.96 -3.74
CA LEU A 299 17.17 -20.51 -2.78
C LEU A 299 17.80 -21.82 -3.25
N LEU A 300 17.01 -22.71 -3.88
CA LEU A 300 17.52 -23.97 -4.43
C LEU A 300 18.42 -23.76 -5.66
N HIS A 301 18.18 -22.71 -6.46
CA HIS A 301 19.05 -22.36 -7.59
C HIS A 301 20.37 -21.70 -7.13
N LEU A 302 20.35 -20.92 -6.04
CA LEU A 302 21.56 -20.30 -5.49
C LEU A 302 22.45 -21.27 -4.71
N LEU A 303 21.87 -22.37 -4.21
CA LEU A 303 22.62 -23.45 -3.55
C LEU A 303 23.14 -24.53 -4.52
N ALA A 304 22.69 -24.51 -5.79
CA ALA A 304 23.07 -25.44 -6.84
C ALA A 304 24.06 -24.83 -7.87
N SER A 305 24.45 -23.57 -7.72
CA SER A 305 25.45 -22.84 -8.50
C SER A 305 26.67 -22.54 -7.64
#